data_cf72f33c0b3689fa77750542ca122eb5
#
_entry.id   cf72f33c0b3689fa77750542ca122eb5
#
_cell.length_a   1.000
_cell.length_b   1.000
_cell.length_c   1.000
_cell.angle_alpha   90.00
_cell.angle_beta   90.00
_cell.angle_gamma   90.00
#
_symmetry.space_group_name_H-M   'P 1'
#
loop_
_entity.id
_entity.type
_entity.pdbx_description
1 polymer ?
#
loop_
_entity_poly.entity_id
_entity_poly.type
_entity_poly.pdbx_seq_one_letter_code
_entity_poly.pdbx_strand_id
1 'polypeptide(L)'
;MEPIYSINFSALNAEERVEFMDDLRDSMKVSFQKEPFSKELLAHTLIFTRWWNSYKHMAPAEPTPEILETAIELLWDYQEKKCSFDVFARFQKSFSDSTLEIWAGDDGELNEDPESDAFYRKYFGEWDAMSYNVFLYDLCTVLEEAVSGKITWDAVEGVIDGDIGDTMIDFFETVYKNDSGGYDSCDLDRRNKEIYNTKTFARVIDLLQQDMRVALQDLPLSVLRAQYRDEYLFSPEESAKISDYR
;
A
#
# COMPACT_ATOMS: atom_id res chain seq x y z
N MET A 1 -5.15 21.34 -12.00
CA MET A 1 -4.50 20.04 -11.75
C MET A 1 -5.02 19.06 -12.79
N GLU A 2 -4.14 18.28 -13.37
CA GLU A 2 -4.50 17.27 -14.38
C GLU A 2 -4.71 15.90 -13.71
N PRO A 3 -5.54 15.02 -14.31
CA PRO A 3 -5.65 13.64 -13.85
C PRO A 3 -4.30 12.92 -13.88
N ILE A 4 -3.96 12.17 -12.83
CA ILE A 4 -2.66 11.52 -12.69
C ILE A 4 -2.31 10.62 -13.89
N TYR A 5 -3.30 9.95 -14.47
CA TYR A 5 -3.09 9.04 -15.60
C TYR A 5 -2.82 9.75 -16.94
N SER A 6 -2.92 11.09 -17.01
CA SER A 6 -2.57 11.87 -18.20
C SER A 6 -1.11 12.33 -18.20
N ILE A 7 -0.43 12.25 -17.07
CA ILE A 7 0.94 12.74 -16.87
C ILE A 7 1.93 11.65 -17.29
N ASN A 8 2.91 11.99 -18.12
CA ASN A 8 4.01 11.09 -18.44
C ASN A 8 5.16 11.31 -17.43
N PHE A 9 5.13 10.61 -16.31
CA PHE A 9 6.11 10.76 -15.23
C PHE A 9 7.56 10.53 -15.72
N SER A 10 7.78 9.57 -16.60
CA SER A 10 9.11 9.26 -17.14
C SER A 10 9.70 10.39 -17.99
N ALA A 11 8.87 11.29 -18.52
CA ALA A 11 9.32 12.46 -19.28
C ALA A 11 9.63 13.69 -18.42
N LEU A 12 9.21 13.68 -17.14
CA LEU A 12 9.46 14.79 -16.21
C LEU A 12 10.93 14.87 -15.82
N ASN A 13 11.43 16.09 -15.66
CA ASN A 13 12.73 16.33 -15.03
C ASN A 13 12.68 16.14 -13.50
N ALA A 14 13.83 16.26 -12.81
CA ALA A 14 13.93 15.97 -11.38
C ALA A 14 13.05 16.86 -10.49
N GLU A 15 12.96 18.15 -10.82
CA GLU A 15 12.14 19.11 -10.08
C GLU A 15 10.65 18.88 -10.32
N GLU A 16 10.27 18.65 -11.58
CA GLU A 16 8.90 18.34 -11.95
C GLU A 16 8.40 17.03 -11.31
N ARG A 17 9.29 16.06 -11.06
CA ARG A 17 8.93 14.82 -10.35
C ARG A 17 8.64 15.07 -8.87
N VAL A 18 9.39 15.95 -8.22
CA VAL A 18 9.10 16.36 -6.83
C VAL A 18 7.76 17.06 -6.77
N GLU A 19 7.52 18.06 -7.62
CA GLU A 19 6.22 18.75 -7.70
C GLU A 19 5.05 17.77 -7.98
N PHE A 20 5.29 16.77 -8.83
CA PHE A 20 4.30 15.73 -9.10
C PHE A 20 3.98 14.90 -7.83
N MET A 21 5.00 14.57 -7.03
CA MET A 21 4.79 13.82 -5.79
C MET A 21 4.08 14.66 -4.73
N ASP A 22 4.41 15.93 -4.60
CA ASP A 22 3.70 16.88 -3.71
C ASP A 22 2.21 17.01 -4.08
N ASP A 23 1.89 16.90 -5.36
CA ASP A 23 0.54 16.99 -5.90
C ASP A 23 -0.16 15.63 -6.11
N LEU A 24 0.49 14.51 -5.76
CA LEU A 24 0.06 13.15 -6.09
C LEU A 24 -1.38 12.87 -5.65
N ARG A 25 -1.68 13.10 -4.38
CA ARG A 25 -3.01 12.87 -3.78
C ARG A 25 -4.11 13.67 -4.48
N ASP A 26 -3.85 14.94 -4.73
CA ASP A 26 -4.84 15.81 -5.36
C ASP A 26 -5.05 15.45 -6.83
N SER A 27 -4.02 15.00 -7.52
CA SER A 27 -4.11 14.47 -8.90
C SER A 27 -4.92 13.17 -8.95
N MET A 28 -4.79 12.31 -7.94
CA MET A 28 -5.63 11.11 -7.78
C MET A 28 -7.10 11.50 -7.55
N LYS A 29 -7.39 12.41 -6.64
CA LYS A 29 -8.76 12.93 -6.39
C LYS A 29 -9.40 13.51 -7.66
N VAL A 30 -8.67 14.30 -8.41
CA VAL A 30 -9.17 14.86 -9.68
C VAL A 30 -9.49 13.77 -10.69
N SER A 31 -8.69 12.69 -10.72
CA SER A 31 -8.90 11.57 -11.65
C SER A 31 -10.24 10.85 -11.45
N PHE A 32 -10.76 10.85 -10.22
CA PHE A 32 -12.00 10.17 -9.86
C PHE A 32 -13.14 11.12 -9.48
N GLN A 33 -12.98 12.43 -9.62
CA GLN A 33 -13.94 13.44 -9.16
C GLN A 33 -15.39 13.23 -9.62
N LYS A 34 -15.59 12.55 -10.77
CA LYS A 34 -16.91 12.31 -11.36
C LYS A 34 -17.31 10.84 -11.30
N GLU A 35 -16.48 10.01 -10.73
CA GLU A 35 -16.68 8.58 -10.68
C GLU A 35 -17.42 8.16 -9.41
N PRO A 36 -18.15 7.04 -9.44
CA PRO A 36 -18.77 6.52 -8.23
C PRO A 36 -17.72 5.95 -7.28
N PHE A 37 -17.99 5.97 -5.98
CA PHE A 37 -17.17 5.41 -4.91
C PHE A 37 -16.63 4.00 -5.23
N SER A 38 -17.41 3.16 -5.92
CA SER A 38 -16.96 1.81 -6.29
C SER A 38 -15.76 1.79 -7.24
N LYS A 39 -15.57 2.83 -8.05
CA LYS A 39 -14.39 2.96 -8.93
C LYS A 39 -13.16 3.40 -8.15
N GLU A 40 -13.32 4.31 -7.20
CA GLU A 40 -12.25 4.72 -6.29
C GLU A 40 -11.79 3.54 -5.42
N LEU A 41 -12.74 2.82 -4.81
CA LEU A 41 -12.43 1.63 -4.02
C LEU A 41 -11.78 0.52 -4.86
N LEU A 42 -12.20 0.36 -6.12
CA LEU A 42 -11.54 -0.58 -7.02
C LEU A 42 -10.09 -0.19 -7.29
N ALA A 43 -9.81 1.08 -7.54
CA ALA A 43 -8.43 1.55 -7.74
C ALA A 43 -7.55 1.22 -6.51
N HIS A 44 -8.03 1.50 -5.29
CA HIS A 44 -7.33 1.13 -4.06
C HIS A 44 -7.09 -0.38 -3.97
N THR A 45 -8.11 -1.18 -4.26
CA THR A 45 -7.99 -2.64 -4.21
C THR A 45 -6.95 -3.18 -5.19
N LEU A 46 -6.89 -2.64 -6.41
CA LEU A 46 -5.89 -3.02 -7.41
C LEU A 46 -4.47 -2.69 -6.95
N ILE A 47 -4.27 -1.45 -6.48
CA ILE A 47 -2.98 -0.94 -5.99
C ILE A 47 -2.49 -1.78 -4.81
N PHE A 48 -3.34 -1.98 -3.79
CA PHE A 48 -2.99 -2.75 -2.60
C PHE A 48 -2.77 -4.24 -2.90
N THR A 49 -3.52 -4.83 -3.83
CA THR A 49 -3.28 -6.22 -4.27
C THR A 49 -1.91 -6.36 -4.92
N ARG A 50 -1.56 -5.45 -5.83
CA ARG A 50 -0.25 -5.44 -6.50
C ARG A 50 0.89 -5.22 -5.50
N TRP A 51 0.70 -4.28 -4.55
CA TRP A 51 1.67 -4.01 -3.51
C TRP A 51 1.86 -5.21 -2.58
N TRP A 52 0.78 -5.79 -2.09
CA TRP A 52 0.83 -7.00 -1.26
C TRP A 52 1.55 -8.17 -1.95
N ASN A 53 1.26 -8.40 -3.21
CA ASN A 53 1.94 -9.44 -3.97
C ASN A 53 3.46 -9.26 -4.01
N SER A 54 3.96 -8.02 -4.01
CA SER A 54 5.39 -7.73 -3.95
C SER A 54 5.91 -7.86 -2.52
N TYR A 55 5.19 -7.27 -1.57
CA TYR A 55 5.63 -7.13 -0.18
C TYR A 55 5.77 -8.47 0.54
N LYS A 56 4.87 -9.42 0.29
CA LYS A 56 4.96 -10.78 0.86
C LYS A 56 6.23 -11.55 0.46
N HIS A 57 6.92 -11.12 -0.59
CA HIS A 57 8.22 -11.68 -1.00
C HIS A 57 9.42 -10.90 -0.45
N MET A 58 9.21 -9.71 0.11
CA MET A 58 10.24 -8.89 0.76
C MET A 58 10.35 -9.16 2.24
N ALA A 59 9.29 -9.69 2.85
CA ALA A 59 9.25 -9.97 4.27
C ALA A 59 10.29 -11.03 4.64
N PRO A 60 10.97 -10.89 5.80
CA PRO A 60 11.86 -11.91 6.31
C PRO A 60 11.11 -13.26 6.39
N ALA A 61 11.85 -14.37 6.34
CA ALA A 61 11.35 -15.75 6.18
C ALA A 61 10.36 -16.27 7.25
N GLU A 62 9.76 -15.41 8.02
CA GLU A 62 8.67 -15.71 8.95
C GLU A 62 7.36 -15.88 8.16
N PRO A 63 6.43 -16.73 8.64
CA PRO A 63 5.19 -16.95 7.90
C PRO A 63 4.49 -15.60 7.66
N THR A 64 4.29 -15.30 6.39
CA THR A 64 3.54 -14.13 5.95
C THR A 64 2.20 -14.06 6.67
N PRO A 65 1.82 -12.95 7.29
CA PRO A 65 0.60 -12.90 8.08
C PRO A 65 -0.62 -13.19 7.22
N GLU A 66 -1.24 -14.33 7.46
CA GLU A 66 -2.45 -14.77 6.79
C GLU A 66 -3.56 -13.71 6.85
N ILE A 67 -3.54 -12.87 7.88
CA ILE A 67 -4.52 -11.81 8.09
C ILE A 67 -4.45 -10.70 7.02
N LEU A 68 -3.26 -10.36 6.53
CA LEU A 68 -3.11 -9.33 5.49
C LEU A 68 -3.66 -9.83 4.16
N GLU A 69 -3.40 -11.09 3.82
CA GLU A 69 -3.99 -11.72 2.65
C GLU A 69 -5.52 -11.82 2.79
N THR A 70 -6.01 -12.18 3.98
CA THR A 70 -7.44 -12.18 4.27
C THR A 70 -8.09 -10.81 4.11
N ALA A 71 -7.43 -9.73 4.53
CA ALA A 71 -7.93 -8.36 4.36
C ALA A 71 -8.04 -7.97 2.87
N ILE A 72 -7.04 -8.27 2.07
CA ILE A 72 -7.07 -8.02 0.62
C ILE A 72 -8.18 -8.85 -0.05
N GLU A 73 -8.30 -10.12 0.28
CA GLU A 73 -9.35 -10.99 -0.26
C GLU A 73 -10.75 -10.51 0.12
N LEU A 74 -10.93 -9.98 1.34
CA LEU A 74 -12.20 -9.38 1.77
C LEU A 74 -12.55 -8.08 1.05
N LEU A 75 -11.58 -7.25 0.69
CA LEU A 75 -11.83 -6.08 -0.18
C LEU A 75 -12.41 -6.50 -1.53
N TRP A 76 -11.87 -7.56 -2.12
CA TRP A 76 -12.41 -8.14 -3.35
C TRP A 76 -13.82 -8.72 -3.13
N ASP A 77 -14.00 -9.53 -2.09
CA ASP A 77 -15.29 -10.17 -1.79
C ASP A 77 -16.40 -9.15 -1.50
N TYR A 78 -16.06 -8.05 -0.84
CA TYR A 78 -16.99 -6.96 -0.59
C TYR A 78 -17.45 -6.31 -1.90
N GLN A 79 -16.54 -5.98 -2.81
CA GLN A 79 -16.87 -5.38 -4.10
C GLN A 79 -17.62 -6.35 -5.02
N GLU A 80 -17.26 -7.62 -5.02
CA GLU A 80 -17.95 -8.68 -5.76
C GLU A 80 -19.30 -9.06 -5.12
N LYS A 81 -19.69 -8.45 -3.98
CA LYS A 81 -20.90 -8.76 -3.20
C LYS A 81 -20.96 -10.21 -2.71
N LYS A 82 -19.81 -10.82 -2.48
CA LYS A 82 -19.68 -12.18 -1.92
C LYS A 82 -19.74 -12.17 -0.38
N CYS A 83 -19.41 -11.06 0.26
CA CYS A 83 -19.66 -10.85 1.68
C CYS A 83 -20.64 -9.70 1.91
N SER A 84 -21.36 -9.72 3.02
CA SER A 84 -22.26 -8.63 3.41
C SER A 84 -21.47 -7.47 4.03
N PHE A 85 -22.06 -6.27 3.99
CA PHE A 85 -21.50 -5.10 4.66
C PHE A 85 -21.23 -5.36 6.15
N ASP A 86 -22.13 -6.02 6.86
CA ASP A 86 -21.98 -6.29 8.30
C ASP A 86 -20.79 -7.22 8.60
N VAL A 87 -20.51 -8.18 7.72
CA VAL A 87 -19.34 -9.06 7.85
C VAL A 87 -18.07 -8.29 7.60
N PHE A 88 -18.04 -7.48 6.56
CA PHE A 88 -16.90 -6.65 6.20
C PHE A 88 -16.60 -5.60 7.29
N ALA A 89 -17.62 -4.88 7.78
CA ALA A 89 -17.45 -3.86 8.81
C ALA A 89 -16.99 -4.44 10.16
N ARG A 90 -17.46 -5.64 10.56
CA ARG A 90 -16.94 -6.31 11.76
C ARG A 90 -15.48 -6.69 11.62
N PHE A 91 -15.09 -7.25 10.48
CA PHE A 91 -13.69 -7.55 10.22
C PHE A 91 -12.82 -6.29 10.27
N GLN A 92 -13.24 -5.22 9.58
CA GLN A 92 -12.53 -3.94 9.59
C GLN A 92 -12.35 -3.43 11.01
N LYS A 93 -13.42 -3.42 11.84
CA LYS A 93 -13.32 -2.96 13.23
C LYS A 93 -12.27 -3.76 14.01
N SER A 94 -12.33 -5.09 13.98
CA SER A 94 -11.38 -5.94 14.70
C SER A 94 -9.94 -5.78 14.17
N PHE A 95 -9.79 -5.56 12.87
CA PHE A 95 -8.49 -5.30 12.24
C PHE A 95 -7.92 -3.95 12.69
N SER A 96 -8.73 -2.88 12.68
CA SER A 96 -8.30 -1.54 13.13
C SER A 96 -7.97 -1.51 14.62
N ASP A 97 -8.82 -2.11 15.45
CA ASP A 97 -8.58 -2.20 16.90
C ASP A 97 -7.23 -2.89 17.18
N SER A 98 -6.95 -4.00 16.49
CA SER A 98 -5.69 -4.74 16.65
C SER A 98 -4.48 -3.97 16.11
N THR A 99 -4.63 -3.23 15.03
CA THR A 99 -3.57 -2.39 14.47
C THR A 99 -3.21 -1.26 15.42
N LEU A 100 -4.19 -0.64 16.08
CA LEU A 100 -3.96 0.40 17.08
C LEU A 100 -3.22 -0.14 18.30
N GLU A 101 -3.50 -1.36 18.77
CA GLU A 101 -2.77 -2.01 19.86
C GLU A 101 -1.29 -2.21 19.52
N ILE A 102 -0.99 -2.66 18.30
CA ILE A 102 0.39 -2.80 17.81
C ILE A 102 1.13 -1.46 17.86
N TRP A 103 0.47 -0.37 17.46
CA TRP A 103 1.06 0.97 17.42
C TRP A 103 1.23 1.62 18.80
N ALA A 104 0.35 1.34 19.74
CA ALA A 104 0.40 1.91 21.08
C ALA A 104 1.63 1.45 21.89
N GLY A 105 2.39 0.44 21.38
CA GLY A 105 3.61 -0.06 22.02
C GLY A 105 3.30 -0.61 23.39
N ASP A 106 2.52 -1.59 23.39
CA ASP A 106 1.88 -2.29 24.46
C ASP A 106 2.48 -2.25 25.86
N ASP A 107 1.72 -1.70 26.81
CA ASP A 107 1.80 -2.01 28.24
C ASP A 107 0.74 -3.04 28.69
N GLY A 108 0.14 -3.78 27.74
CA GLY A 108 -0.70 -4.96 28.06
C GLY A 108 -2.13 -4.65 28.53
N GLU A 109 -2.64 -3.46 28.32
CA GLU A 109 -4.07 -3.19 28.46
C GLU A 109 -4.82 -3.70 27.23
N LEU A 110 -5.25 -4.96 27.32
CA LEU A 110 -6.04 -5.64 26.30
C LEU A 110 -7.32 -4.86 25.99
N ASN A 111 -7.72 -4.91 24.71
CA ASN A 111 -8.94 -4.31 24.22
C ASN A 111 -10.14 -4.70 25.10
N GLU A 112 -10.95 -3.74 25.54
CA GLU A 112 -12.15 -4.00 26.36
C GLU A 112 -13.20 -4.84 25.60
N ASP A 113 -13.08 -4.95 24.28
CA ASP A 113 -13.95 -5.77 23.43
C ASP A 113 -13.41 -7.21 23.31
N PRO A 114 -14.10 -8.22 23.87
CA PRO A 114 -13.66 -9.61 23.83
C PRO A 114 -13.52 -10.19 22.41
N GLU A 115 -14.24 -9.67 21.42
CA GLU A 115 -14.17 -10.13 20.02
C GLU A 115 -12.87 -9.61 19.37
N SER A 116 -12.52 -8.36 19.60
CA SER A 116 -11.27 -7.74 19.14
C SER A 116 -10.05 -8.36 19.82
N ASP A 117 -10.12 -8.64 21.13
CA ASP A 117 -9.04 -9.34 21.85
C ASP A 117 -8.80 -10.76 21.30
N ALA A 118 -9.87 -11.51 21.05
CA ALA A 118 -9.75 -12.84 20.47
C ALA A 118 -9.17 -12.80 19.04
N PHE A 119 -9.52 -11.78 18.27
CA PHE A 119 -8.99 -11.55 16.93
C PHE A 119 -7.50 -11.21 16.99
N TYR A 120 -7.09 -10.27 17.85
CA TYR A 120 -5.71 -9.91 18.05
C TYR A 120 -4.85 -11.12 18.43
N ARG A 121 -5.26 -11.87 19.47
CA ARG A 121 -4.53 -13.07 19.90
C ARG A 121 -4.39 -14.12 18.82
N LYS A 122 -5.40 -14.26 17.98
CA LYS A 122 -5.40 -15.23 16.89
C LYS A 122 -4.42 -14.87 15.78
N TYR A 123 -4.35 -13.59 15.41
CA TYR A 123 -3.68 -13.17 14.19
C TYR A 123 -2.40 -12.37 14.40
N PHE A 124 -2.21 -11.76 15.59
CA PHE A 124 -1.08 -10.88 15.90
C PHE A 124 -0.30 -11.25 17.14
N GLY A 125 -0.84 -12.07 18.03
CA GLY A 125 -0.30 -12.32 19.38
C GLY A 125 1.07 -13.01 19.45
N GLU A 126 1.57 -13.63 18.37
CA GLU A 126 2.89 -14.27 18.31
C GLU A 126 3.78 -13.61 17.23
N TRP A 127 3.38 -12.45 16.73
CA TRP A 127 3.97 -11.87 15.56
C TRP A 127 4.72 -10.57 15.87
N ASP A 128 5.97 -10.46 15.37
CA ASP A 128 6.69 -9.19 15.34
C ASP A 128 6.09 -8.28 14.25
N ALA A 129 5.04 -7.57 14.64
CA ALA A 129 4.29 -6.70 13.75
C ALA A 129 5.10 -5.50 13.24
N MET A 130 6.24 -5.21 13.85
CA MET A 130 7.08 -4.05 13.49
C MET A 130 7.55 -4.11 12.02
N SER A 131 7.79 -5.32 11.49
CA SER A 131 8.24 -5.51 10.09
C SER A 131 7.17 -5.19 9.03
N TYR A 132 5.90 -5.08 9.41
CA TYR A 132 4.78 -4.84 8.50
C TYR A 132 3.99 -3.57 8.83
N ASN A 133 4.53 -2.77 9.71
CA ASN A 133 3.80 -1.71 10.41
C ASN A 133 3.17 -0.69 9.42
N VAL A 134 3.92 -0.24 8.44
CA VAL A 134 3.46 0.81 7.52
C VAL A 134 2.38 0.24 6.59
N PHE A 135 2.60 -0.92 5.96
CA PHE A 135 1.60 -1.57 5.12
C PHE A 135 0.31 -1.89 5.88
N LEU A 136 0.45 -2.33 7.14
CA LEU A 136 -0.68 -2.63 8.02
C LEU A 136 -1.55 -1.39 8.28
N TYR A 137 -0.92 -0.24 8.53
CA TYR A 137 -1.61 1.03 8.75
C TYR A 137 -2.36 1.50 7.51
N ASP A 138 -1.71 1.49 6.36
CA ASP A 138 -2.31 1.92 5.11
C ASP A 138 -3.46 0.99 4.68
N LEU A 139 -3.30 -0.33 4.88
CA LEU A 139 -4.38 -1.28 4.63
C LEU A 139 -5.56 -1.06 5.59
N CYS A 140 -5.31 -0.74 6.88
CA CYS A 140 -6.34 -0.36 7.83
C CYS A 140 -7.13 0.86 7.33
N THR A 141 -6.45 1.88 6.86
CA THR A 141 -7.07 3.08 6.28
C THR A 141 -7.95 2.75 5.10
N VAL A 142 -7.51 1.89 4.18
CA VAL A 142 -8.36 1.46 3.03
C VAL A 142 -9.62 0.72 3.48
N LEU A 143 -9.50 -0.14 4.50
CA LEU A 143 -10.67 -0.85 5.05
C LEU A 143 -11.66 0.13 5.69
N GLU A 144 -11.17 1.14 6.41
CA GLU A 144 -11.99 2.20 7.01
C GLU A 144 -12.68 3.07 5.95
N GLU A 145 -11.97 3.44 4.90
CA GLU A 145 -12.52 4.16 3.76
C GLU A 145 -13.63 3.34 3.07
N ALA A 146 -13.42 2.04 2.91
CA ALA A 146 -14.44 1.15 2.33
C ALA A 146 -15.70 1.08 3.17
N VAL A 147 -15.60 1.07 4.51
CA VAL A 147 -16.74 1.07 5.44
C VAL A 147 -17.42 2.43 5.48
N SER A 148 -16.65 3.52 5.51
CA SER A 148 -17.18 4.89 5.56
C SER A 148 -17.84 5.34 4.26
N GLY A 149 -17.54 4.67 3.16
CA GLY A 149 -18.01 5.05 1.82
C GLY A 149 -17.34 6.33 1.29
N LYS A 150 -16.15 6.67 1.79
CA LYS A 150 -15.42 7.88 1.40
C LYS A 150 -13.93 7.57 1.27
N ILE A 151 -13.38 7.86 0.10
CA ILE A 151 -11.95 7.74 -0.19
C ILE A 151 -11.25 9.08 0.03
N THR A 152 -10.12 9.06 0.74
CA THR A 152 -9.24 10.22 0.94
C THR A 152 -8.01 10.21 0.06
N TRP A 153 -7.58 9.04 -0.38
CA TRP A 153 -6.32 8.76 -1.08
C TRP A 153 -5.08 8.82 -0.19
N ASP A 154 -5.25 9.05 1.10
CA ASP A 154 -4.14 9.14 2.05
C ASP A 154 -3.38 7.81 2.16
N ALA A 155 -4.09 6.68 2.12
CA ALA A 155 -3.48 5.35 2.14
C ALA A 155 -2.61 5.06 0.91
N VAL A 156 -3.04 5.48 -0.29
CA VAL A 156 -2.25 5.29 -1.52
C VAL A 156 -1.03 6.21 -1.53
N GLU A 157 -1.18 7.45 -1.06
CA GLU A 157 -0.06 8.38 -0.87
C GLU A 157 0.95 7.80 0.11
N GLY A 158 0.49 7.29 1.27
CA GLY A 158 1.31 6.64 2.28
C GLY A 158 2.11 5.45 1.74
N VAL A 159 1.45 4.55 0.98
CA VAL A 159 2.14 3.41 0.33
C VAL A 159 3.22 3.88 -0.63
N ILE A 160 2.97 4.90 -1.43
CA ILE A 160 3.92 5.33 -2.47
C ILE A 160 5.07 6.14 -1.89
N ASP A 161 4.79 7.09 -1.02
CA ASP A 161 5.81 7.96 -0.43
C ASP A 161 6.52 7.31 0.76
N GLY A 162 5.78 6.56 1.58
CA GLY A 162 6.29 5.82 2.72
C GLY A 162 6.84 4.44 2.34
N ASP A 163 5.98 3.44 2.19
CA ASP A 163 6.39 2.05 2.03
C ASP A 163 7.28 1.79 0.82
N ILE A 164 6.89 2.30 -0.35
CA ILE A 164 7.67 2.13 -1.57
C ILE A 164 8.92 2.99 -1.51
N GLY A 165 8.80 4.24 -1.04
CA GLY A 165 9.91 5.14 -0.83
C GLY A 165 10.94 4.54 0.12
N ASP A 166 10.54 4.08 1.29
CA ASP A 166 11.42 3.46 2.30
C ASP A 166 12.01 2.13 1.82
N THR A 167 11.22 1.28 1.16
CA THR A 167 11.71 0.05 0.53
C THR A 167 12.77 0.33 -0.53
N MET A 168 12.57 1.36 -1.33
CA MET A 168 13.54 1.82 -2.33
C MET A 168 14.79 2.40 -1.67
N ILE A 169 14.63 3.12 -0.55
CA ILE A 169 15.74 3.66 0.23
C ILE A 169 16.61 2.55 0.76
N ASP A 170 16.03 1.54 1.40
CA ASP A 170 16.76 0.39 1.93
C ASP A 170 17.55 -0.31 0.82
N PHE A 171 16.91 -0.51 -0.34
CA PHE A 171 17.58 -1.06 -1.51
C PHE A 171 18.73 -0.17 -2.00
N PHE A 172 18.52 1.15 -2.08
CA PHE A 172 19.53 2.10 -2.52
C PHE A 172 20.63 2.31 -1.48
N GLU A 173 20.31 2.44 -0.20
CA GLU A 173 21.32 2.56 0.84
C GLU A 173 22.30 1.39 0.79
N THR A 174 21.85 0.22 0.46
CA THR A 174 22.72 -0.96 0.38
C THR A 174 23.56 -0.96 -0.89
N VAL A 175 23.00 -0.54 -2.01
CA VAL A 175 23.76 -0.36 -3.25
C VAL A 175 24.75 0.80 -3.15
N TYR A 176 24.38 1.89 -2.50
CA TYR A 176 25.22 3.11 -2.35
C TYR A 176 26.13 3.09 -1.12
N LYS A 177 25.82 2.35 -0.05
CA LYS A 177 26.73 2.21 1.12
C LYS A 177 28.10 1.62 0.74
N ASN A 178 28.15 0.88 -0.33
CA ASN A 178 29.44 0.38 -0.86
C ASN A 178 30.29 1.46 -1.53
N ASP A 179 29.69 2.59 -1.96
CA ASP A 179 30.42 3.60 -2.76
C ASP A 179 30.62 4.96 -2.09
N SER A 180 29.85 5.38 -1.08
CA SER A 180 29.89 6.77 -0.58
C SER A 180 29.82 7.01 0.92
N GLY A 181 29.80 6.00 1.76
CA GLY A 181 30.01 6.19 3.22
C GLY A 181 28.85 6.78 4.01
N GLY A 182 27.62 6.56 3.63
CA GLY A 182 26.45 6.84 4.46
C GLY A 182 25.72 8.15 4.13
N TYR A 183 24.40 8.11 4.08
CA TYR A 183 23.55 9.31 4.00
C TYR A 183 23.54 10.05 5.33
N ASP A 184 23.79 11.36 5.29
CA ASP A 184 23.44 12.25 6.38
C ASP A 184 21.90 12.39 6.38
N SER A 185 21.25 11.94 7.45
CA SER A 185 19.77 11.95 7.62
C SER A 185 19.14 13.36 7.56
N CYS A 186 19.96 14.38 7.39
CA CYS A 186 19.54 15.79 7.32
C CYS A 186 19.13 16.27 5.92
N ASP A 187 19.25 15.45 4.87
CA ASP A 187 18.95 15.87 3.49
C ASP A 187 17.87 14.97 2.84
N LEU A 188 16.68 14.94 3.46
CA LEU A 188 15.50 14.21 2.96
C LEU A 188 15.12 14.66 1.53
N ASP A 189 15.20 15.96 1.24
CA ASP A 189 14.86 16.52 -0.08
C ASP A 189 15.78 15.98 -1.17
N ARG A 190 17.07 15.87 -0.88
CA ARG A 190 18.05 15.31 -1.81
C ARG A 190 17.78 13.82 -2.04
N ARG A 191 17.52 13.09 -0.97
CA ARG A 191 17.22 11.66 -1.00
C ARG A 191 15.98 11.37 -1.85
N ASN A 192 14.88 12.08 -1.61
CA ASN A 192 13.64 11.93 -2.36
C ASN A 192 13.85 12.25 -3.85
N LYS A 193 14.59 13.30 -4.17
CA LYS A 193 14.97 13.62 -5.55
C LYS A 193 15.73 12.47 -6.23
N GLU A 194 16.65 11.84 -5.55
CA GLU A 194 17.42 10.71 -6.09
C GLU A 194 16.51 9.49 -6.33
N ILE A 195 15.60 9.18 -5.41
CA ILE A 195 14.62 8.08 -5.53
C ILE A 195 13.68 8.32 -6.71
N TYR A 196 13.05 9.48 -6.79
CA TYR A 196 12.09 9.81 -7.85
C TYR A 196 12.71 9.83 -9.24
N ASN A 197 14.04 9.99 -9.33
CA ASN A 197 14.76 9.94 -10.59
C ASN A 197 15.15 8.53 -11.05
N THR A 198 14.85 7.51 -10.26
CA THR A 198 15.17 6.14 -10.66
C THR A 198 14.17 5.60 -11.68
N LYS A 199 14.64 4.69 -12.54
CA LYS A 199 13.77 3.98 -13.48
C LYS A 199 12.75 3.09 -12.77
N THR A 200 13.13 2.57 -11.60
CA THR A 200 12.26 1.71 -10.80
C THR A 200 11.10 2.51 -10.23
N PHE A 201 11.35 3.70 -9.68
CA PHE A 201 10.29 4.56 -9.18
C PHE A 201 9.37 5.03 -10.32
N ALA A 202 9.92 5.42 -11.47
CA ALA A 202 9.12 5.76 -12.64
C ALA A 202 8.20 4.60 -13.06
N ARG A 203 8.68 3.36 -13.03
CA ARG A 203 7.85 2.16 -13.28
C ARG A 203 6.72 2.01 -12.26
N VAL A 204 6.99 2.27 -10.97
CA VAL A 204 5.96 2.22 -9.92
C VAL A 204 4.83 3.20 -10.22
N ILE A 205 5.17 4.43 -10.58
CA ILE A 205 4.18 5.44 -10.96
C ILE A 205 3.41 5.04 -12.24
N ASP A 206 4.09 4.48 -13.24
CA ASP A 206 3.43 3.98 -14.46
C ASP A 206 2.42 2.86 -14.14
N LEU A 207 2.75 1.95 -13.20
CA LEU A 207 1.84 0.90 -12.74
C LEU A 207 0.66 1.45 -11.94
N LEU A 208 0.90 2.41 -11.04
CA LEU A 208 -0.17 3.13 -10.34
C LEU A 208 -1.16 3.76 -11.33
N GLN A 209 -0.65 4.48 -12.32
CA GLN A 209 -1.48 5.09 -13.35
C GLN A 209 -2.23 4.06 -14.19
N GLN A 210 -1.63 2.89 -14.42
CA GLN A 210 -2.30 1.78 -15.09
C GLN A 210 -3.46 1.25 -14.26
N ASP A 211 -3.25 1.02 -12.96
CA ASP A 211 -4.28 0.52 -12.06
C ASP A 211 -5.47 1.48 -11.98
N MET A 212 -5.21 2.77 -11.92
CA MET A 212 -6.26 3.79 -11.98
C MET A 212 -7.03 3.80 -13.30
N ARG A 213 -6.34 3.65 -14.45
CA ARG A 213 -6.99 3.51 -15.75
C ARG A 213 -7.84 2.25 -15.85
N VAL A 214 -7.37 1.14 -15.28
CA VAL A 214 -8.10 -0.13 -15.25
C VAL A 214 -9.36 -0.02 -14.39
N ALA A 215 -9.26 0.64 -13.22
CA ALA A 215 -10.42 0.88 -12.35
C ALA A 215 -11.52 1.69 -13.02
N LEU A 216 -11.18 2.59 -13.94
CA LEU A 216 -12.15 3.39 -14.70
C LEU A 216 -12.86 2.60 -15.79
N GLN A 217 -12.34 1.43 -16.18
CA GLN A 217 -12.98 0.57 -17.18
C GLN A 217 -14.12 -0.25 -16.56
N ASP A 218 -15.10 -0.62 -17.42
CA ASP A 218 -16.22 -1.49 -17.02
C ASP A 218 -15.87 -2.97 -17.25
N LEU A 219 -14.82 -3.44 -16.55
CA LEU A 219 -14.41 -4.84 -16.57
C LEU A 219 -15.07 -5.64 -15.44
N PRO A 220 -15.40 -6.93 -15.66
CA PRO A 220 -15.90 -7.77 -14.59
C PRO A 220 -14.88 -7.93 -13.46
N LEU A 221 -15.29 -7.71 -12.22
CA LEU A 221 -14.42 -7.78 -11.03
C LEU A 221 -13.71 -9.14 -10.93
N SER A 222 -14.39 -10.24 -11.23
CA SER A 222 -13.81 -11.58 -11.20
C SER A 222 -12.67 -11.77 -12.21
N VAL A 223 -12.73 -11.09 -13.35
CA VAL A 223 -11.65 -11.09 -14.36
C VAL A 223 -10.46 -10.29 -13.84
N LEU A 224 -10.71 -9.10 -13.28
CA LEU A 224 -9.67 -8.27 -12.69
C LEU A 224 -8.99 -8.98 -11.51
N ARG A 225 -9.76 -9.55 -10.57
CA ARG A 225 -9.21 -10.31 -9.45
C ARG A 225 -8.32 -11.46 -9.91
N ALA A 226 -8.74 -12.21 -10.94
CA ALA A 226 -7.92 -13.28 -11.50
C ALA A 226 -6.62 -12.76 -12.14
N GLN A 227 -6.69 -11.65 -12.86
CA GLN A 227 -5.53 -11.01 -13.48
C GLN A 227 -4.54 -10.50 -12.42
N TYR A 228 -5.04 -9.80 -11.38
CA TYR A 228 -4.19 -9.17 -10.37
C TYR A 228 -3.56 -10.15 -9.36
N ARG A 229 -3.94 -11.42 -9.40
CA ARG A 229 -3.34 -12.45 -8.54
C ARG A 229 -1.82 -12.58 -8.72
N ASP A 230 -1.33 -12.35 -9.94
CA ASP A 230 0.08 -12.46 -10.32
C ASP A 230 0.67 -11.14 -10.84
N GLU A 231 0.04 -9.99 -10.47
CA GLU A 231 0.55 -8.67 -10.77
C GLU A 231 1.38 -8.14 -9.61
N TYR A 232 2.55 -7.55 -9.89
CA TYR A 232 3.52 -7.09 -8.91
C TYR A 232 3.98 -5.67 -9.21
N LEU A 233 4.35 -4.90 -8.18
CA LEU A 233 5.18 -3.68 -8.33
C LEU A 233 6.65 -4.07 -8.54
N PHE A 234 7.13 -5.00 -7.72
CA PHE A 234 8.45 -5.61 -7.83
C PHE A 234 8.28 -7.09 -8.10
N SER A 235 8.99 -7.62 -9.07
CA SER A 235 8.96 -9.07 -9.31
C SER A 235 9.44 -9.84 -8.07
N PRO A 236 9.07 -11.12 -7.91
CA PRO A 236 9.57 -11.92 -6.80
C PRO A 236 11.10 -11.94 -6.69
N GLU A 237 11.81 -11.87 -7.83
CA GLU A 237 13.27 -11.79 -7.87
C GLU A 237 13.83 -10.45 -7.38
N GLU A 238 13.14 -9.35 -7.69
CA GLU A 238 13.48 -8.02 -7.17
C GLU A 238 13.17 -7.94 -5.67
N SER A 239 12.02 -8.43 -5.26
CA SER A 239 11.57 -8.47 -3.86
C SER A 239 12.53 -9.28 -2.98
N ALA A 240 12.98 -10.45 -3.45
CA ALA A 240 13.96 -11.28 -2.75
C ALA A 240 15.29 -10.53 -2.54
N LYS A 241 15.75 -9.76 -3.53
CA LYS A 241 16.97 -8.96 -3.38
C LYS A 241 16.82 -7.84 -2.34
N ILE A 242 15.65 -7.23 -2.24
CA ILE A 242 15.34 -6.23 -1.22
C ILE A 242 15.35 -6.89 0.16
N SER A 243 14.77 -8.09 0.30
CA SER A 243 14.76 -8.88 1.54
C SER A 243 16.17 -9.24 2.05
N ASP A 244 17.10 -9.57 1.13
CA ASP A 244 18.48 -9.91 1.51
C ASP A 244 19.26 -8.73 2.15
N TYR A 245 18.72 -7.54 2.10
CA TYR A 245 19.31 -6.30 2.62
C TYR A 245 18.67 -5.80 3.93
N ARG A 246 17.58 -6.41 4.38
CA ARG A 246 16.94 -6.15 5.66
C ARG A 246 17.47 -7.09 6.73
#